data_10cffd35acf6664d462ba453b75706cc
#
_entry.id   10cffd35acf6664d462ba453b75706cc
#
_cell.length_a   1.000
_cell.length_b   1.000
_cell.length_c   1.000
_cell.angle_alpha   90.00
_cell.angle_beta   90.00
_cell.angle_gamma   90.00
#
_symmetry.space_group_name_H-M   'P 1'
#
loop_
_entity.id
_entity.type
_entity.pdbx_description
1 polymer ?
#
loop_
_entity_poly.entity_id
_entity_poly.type
_entity_poly.pdbx_seq_one_letter_code
_entity_poly.pdbx_strand_id
1 'polypeptide(L)'
;MRILYVIVYPFMSLAVFLFYRKIVSINKPKYRFNRTIYAGNHAASFMDPLVVATNNRSVLYFMTRSDVFTTFSKPFLWAFHMLPIYRQQDGVDTKEKNAEVFQKCTDALAAKKNLLIYPEGLTDDVFIRRLKPIKKGAIRIGFIALEASNWKEKVYVSAIGCNYTYPNAMRSELLISNSDPICLNDYRTEYEANSYQVIADLTDKVEVLMKAQITHIEREEWSEFHEQIMIISGKGMNYLTYDKSFSLELRWKYSQKLANWLNTFSETIPVEIESLKSQLSTYFEQLKNSEILDCDLKAKKDNSYNSFLNLISIIALFPFATLGALHCYLPYRFIKNFVEKKFKRSVFWGSTKMVLGMFILSLFNVPIVAVLTNYLDQPFWIGLIYFVLISMFWLSFVSIKLKINQFVRMSKIKRFNTNELVIMRQELEERILQIVPKF
;
A
#
# COMPACT_ATOMS: atom_id res chain seq x y z
N MET A 1 -12.82 12.69 -19.84
CA MET A 1 -12.62 11.40 -19.10
C MET A 1 -12.93 10.27 -20.05
N ARG A 2 -12.13 9.21 -20.06
CA ARG A 2 -12.40 8.07 -20.94
C ARG A 2 -13.50 7.21 -20.31
N ILE A 3 -14.46 6.77 -21.12
CA ILE A 3 -15.66 6.05 -20.65
C ILE A 3 -15.29 4.82 -19.80
N LEU A 4 -14.30 4.03 -20.24
CA LEU A 4 -13.85 2.84 -19.51
C LEU A 4 -13.33 3.16 -18.09
N TYR A 5 -12.62 4.29 -17.93
CA TYR A 5 -12.16 4.74 -16.60
C TYR A 5 -13.35 4.99 -15.67
N VAL A 6 -14.40 5.64 -16.17
CA VAL A 6 -15.60 5.95 -15.36
C VAL A 6 -16.34 4.68 -14.95
N ILE A 7 -16.42 3.70 -15.85
CA ILE A 7 -17.10 2.42 -15.59
C ILE A 7 -16.32 1.61 -14.55
N VAL A 8 -15.01 1.49 -14.71
CA VAL A 8 -14.17 0.62 -13.85
C VAL A 8 -13.86 1.26 -12.49
N TYR A 9 -13.86 2.59 -12.39
CA TYR A 9 -13.55 3.31 -11.16
C TYR A 9 -14.34 2.86 -9.92
N PRO A 10 -15.70 2.74 -9.95
CA PRO A 10 -16.46 2.30 -8.78
C PRO A 10 -16.14 0.86 -8.37
N PHE A 11 -15.93 -0.04 -9.34
CA PHE A 11 -15.54 -1.43 -9.03
C PHE A 11 -14.15 -1.49 -8.39
N MET A 12 -13.19 -0.72 -8.90
CA MET A 12 -11.86 -0.64 -8.32
C MET A 12 -11.90 -0.02 -6.92
N SER A 13 -12.70 1.02 -6.72
CA SER A 13 -12.90 1.65 -5.41
C SER A 13 -13.50 0.66 -4.40
N LEU A 14 -14.48 -0.14 -4.83
CA LEU A 14 -15.06 -1.20 -4.01
C LEU A 14 -14.01 -2.28 -3.70
N ALA A 15 -13.21 -2.71 -4.67
CA ALA A 15 -12.16 -3.71 -4.46
C ALA A 15 -11.11 -3.23 -3.43
N VAL A 16 -10.66 -1.98 -3.54
CA VAL A 16 -9.73 -1.36 -2.57
C VAL A 16 -10.38 -1.25 -1.19
N PHE A 17 -11.64 -0.83 -1.10
CA PHE A 17 -12.38 -0.74 0.16
C PHE A 17 -12.56 -2.11 0.83
N LEU A 18 -12.84 -3.16 0.06
CA LEU A 18 -12.96 -4.53 0.58
C LEU A 18 -11.60 -5.12 0.98
N PHE A 19 -10.54 -4.74 0.26
CA PHE A 19 -9.19 -5.23 0.55
C PHE A 19 -8.65 -4.67 1.86
N TYR A 20 -8.81 -3.37 2.12
CA TYR A 20 -8.35 -2.73 3.35
C TYR A 20 -9.47 -2.65 4.39
N ARG A 21 -9.16 -2.98 5.65
CA ARG A 21 -10.10 -2.84 6.77
C ARG A 21 -10.36 -1.38 7.12
N LYS A 22 -9.33 -0.54 7.00
CA LYS A 22 -9.36 0.88 7.31
C LYS A 22 -8.46 1.65 6.36
N ILE A 23 -9.00 2.73 5.82
CA ILE A 23 -8.26 3.68 4.99
C ILE A 23 -8.41 5.06 5.64
N VAL A 24 -7.29 5.70 5.94
CA VAL A 24 -7.24 7.06 6.48
C VAL A 24 -6.48 7.94 5.50
N SER A 25 -7.00 9.13 5.20
CA SER A 25 -6.32 10.12 4.37
C SER A 25 -6.08 11.40 5.17
N ILE A 26 -4.83 11.83 5.22
CA ILE A 26 -4.39 13.06 5.89
C ILE A 26 -4.09 14.12 4.81
N ASN A 27 -4.47 15.36 5.04
CA ASN A 27 -4.27 16.49 4.14
C ASN A 27 -4.77 16.22 2.71
N LYS A 28 -5.96 15.62 2.62
CA LYS A 28 -6.56 15.27 1.33
C LYS A 28 -6.73 16.52 0.45
N PRO A 29 -6.35 16.48 -0.84
CA PRO A 29 -6.44 17.63 -1.74
C PRO A 29 -7.85 18.23 -1.77
N LYS A 30 -7.97 19.55 -1.61
CA LYS A 30 -9.26 20.27 -1.59
C LYS A 30 -9.89 20.31 -2.99
N TYR A 31 -9.06 20.47 -4.02
CA TYR A 31 -9.49 20.66 -5.40
C TYR A 31 -9.35 19.39 -6.23
N ARG A 32 -10.35 19.12 -7.07
CA ARG A 32 -10.36 17.94 -7.93
C ARG A 32 -9.40 18.06 -9.13
N PHE A 33 -9.27 19.25 -9.68
CA PHE A 33 -8.48 19.53 -10.88
C PHE A 33 -7.69 20.80 -10.66
N ASN A 34 -6.39 20.67 -10.47
CA ASN A 34 -5.53 21.81 -10.14
C ASN A 34 -4.12 21.73 -10.74
N ARG A 35 -3.92 20.96 -11.81
CA ARG A 35 -2.60 20.81 -12.46
C ARG A 35 -1.50 20.44 -11.48
N THR A 36 -1.77 19.48 -10.62
CA THR A 36 -0.80 18.99 -9.63
C THR A 36 -0.10 17.75 -10.14
N ILE A 37 1.22 17.74 -9.98
CA ILE A 37 2.07 16.55 -10.14
C ILE A 37 2.25 15.97 -8.73
N TYR A 38 1.64 14.81 -8.48
CA TYR A 38 1.83 14.07 -7.25
C TYR A 38 3.07 13.20 -7.37
N ALA A 39 4.06 13.42 -6.51
CA ALA A 39 5.24 12.57 -6.36
C ALA A 39 4.97 11.55 -5.26
N GLY A 40 4.79 10.28 -5.63
CA GLY A 40 4.43 9.20 -4.71
C GLY A 40 5.60 8.26 -4.40
N ASN A 41 5.61 7.68 -3.19
CA ASN A 41 6.48 6.54 -2.88
C ASN A 41 5.95 5.26 -3.53
N HIS A 42 6.85 4.34 -3.89
CA HIS A 42 6.50 3.14 -4.66
C HIS A 42 6.81 1.84 -3.89
N ALA A 43 6.27 1.75 -2.66
CA ALA A 43 6.55 0.67 -1.73
C ALA A 43 5.77 -0.64 -2.02
N ALA A 44 4.63 -0.57 -2.70
CA ALA A 44 3.72 -1.70 -2.94
C ALA A 44 3.34 -1.87 -4.42
N SER A 45 4.18 -1.41 -5.33
CA SER A 45 4.04 -1.61 -6.77
C SER A 45 2.66 -1.17 -7.29
N PHE A 46 1.93 -2.04 -7.98
CA PHE A 46 0.61 -1.73 -8.55
C PHE A 46 -0.44 -1.30 -7.51
N MET A 47 -0.25 -1.60 -6.23
CA MET A 47 -1.17 -1.18 -5.18
C MET A 47 -1.15 0.35 -5.01
N ASP A 48 0.02 0.98 -5.10
CA ASP A 48 0.18 2.41 -4.86
C ASP A 48 -0.66 3.28 -5.80
N PRO A 49 -0.60 3.13 -7.15
CA PRO A 49 -1.47 3.90 -8.03
C PRO A 49 -2.96 3.60 -7.84
N LEU A 50 -3.33 2.36 -7.52
CA LEU A 50 -4.73 2.00 -7.31
C LEU A 50 -5.33 2.68 -6.08
N VAL A 51 -4.61 2.68 -4.96
CA VAL A 51 -5.10 3.29 -3.73
C VAL A 51 -5.12 4.82 -3.82
N VAL A 52 -4.15 5.42 -4.50
CA VAL A 52 -4.14 6.87 -4.74
C VAL A 52 -5.29 7.26 -5.67
N ALA A 53 -5.51 6.54 -6.78
CA ALA A 53 -6.57 6.82 -7.72
C ALA A 53 -7.97 6.74 -7.10
N THR A 54 -8.19 5.76 -6.23
CA THR A 54 -9.51 5.52 -5.62
C THR A 54 -9.79 6.39 -4.40
N ASN A 55 -8.75 6.91 -3.72
CA ASN A 55 -8.91 7.70 -2.49
C ASN A 55 -8.66 9.19 -2.66
N ASN A 56 -7.94 9.62 -3.69
CA ASN A 56 -7.81 11.02 -4.05
C ASN A 56 -9.06 11.50 -4.82
N ARG A 57 -9.42 12.79 -4.64
CA ARG A 57 -10.60 13.37 -5.31
C ARG A 57 -10.35 13.75 -6.78
N SER A 58 -9.14 13.56 -7.28
CA SER A 58 -8.73 13.98 -8.64
C SER A 58 -8.69 12.81 -9.61
N VAL A 59 -8.94 13.11 -10.90
CA VAL A 59 -8.61 12.17 -11.97
C VAL A 59 -7.12 12.27 -12.24
N LEU A 60 -6.43 11.14 -12.21
CA LEU A 60 -4.99 11.05 -12.32
C LEU A 60 -4.58 10.44 -13.68
N TYR A 61 -3.49 10.96 -14.23
CA TYR A 61 -2.71 10.31 -15.27
C TYR A 61 -1.48 9.69 -14.65
N PHE A 62 -1.19 8.44 -14.99
CA PHE A 62 -0.15 7.65 -14.35
C PHE A 62 1.01 7.44 -15.30
N MET A 63 2.24 7.63 -14.84
CA MET A 63 3.40 7.18 -15.57
C MET A 63 3.70 5.72 -15.23
N THR A 64 3.77 4.89 -16.26
CA THR A 64 3.97 3.45 -16.12
C THR A 64 5.06 2.97 -17.10
N ARG A 65 5.75 1.88 -16.77
CA ARG A 65 6.84 1.32 -17.56
C ARG A 65 6.39 1.01 -18.99
N SER A 66 7.22 1.34 -19.97
CA SER A 66 6.92 1.12 -21.40
C SER A 66 6.76 -0.35 -21.77
N ASP A 67 7.49 -1.25 -21.11
CA ASP A 67 7.48 -2.70 -21.39
C ASP A 67 6.13 -3.39 -21.07
N VAL A 68 5.25 -2.76 -20.30
CA VAL A 68 3.89 -3.28 -20.08
C VAL A 68 2.90 -2.89 -21.19
N PHE A 69 3.28 -1.98 -22.12
CA PHE A 69 2.47 -1.56 -23.25
C PHE A 69 2.66 -2.49 -24.45
N THR A 70 2.13 -3.71 -24.35
CA THR A 70 2.06 -4.63 -25.48
C THR A 70 0.92 -4.25 -26.43
N THR A 71 0.85 -4.86 -27.61
CA THR A 71 -0.24 -4.65 -28.58
C THR A 71 -1.61 -4.91 -27.92
N PHE A 72 -1.70 -5.91 -27.06
CA PHE A 72 -2.93 -6.28 -26.34
C PHE A 72 -3.25 -5.31 -25.19
N SER A 73 -2.28 -4.97 -24.35
CA SER A 73 -2.51 -4.16 -23.13
C SER A 73 -2.63 -2.66 -23.40
N LYS A 74 -1.99 -2.17 -24.48
CA LYS A 74 -1.93 -0.74 -24.84
C LYS A 74 -3.29 -0.02 -24.85
N PRO A 75 -4.37 -0.53 -25.51
CA PRO A 75 -5.66 0.17 -25.52
C PRO A 75 -6.28 0.29 -24.12
N PHE A 76 -6.12 -0.74 -23.28
CA PHE A 76 -6.61 -0.72 -21.89
C PHE A 76 -5.83 0.26 -21.02
N LEU A 77 -4.49 0.18 -21.03
CA LEU A 77 -3.63 1.07 -20.26
C LEU A 77 -3.87 2.54 -20.64
N TRP A 78 -4.02 2.78 -21.95
CA TRP A 78 -4.37 4.12 -22.44
C TRP A 78 -5.76 4.58 -21.99
N ALA A 79 -6.75 3.69 -21.95
CA ALA A 79 -8.10 3.99 -21.44
C ALA A 79 -8.08 4.30 -19.93
N PHE A 80 -7.13 3.75 -19.17
CA PHE A 80 -6.91 4.03 -17.76
C PHE A 80 -5.97 5.23 -17.49
N HIS A 81 -5.74 6.08 -18.47
CA HIS A 81 -4.88 7.26 -18.36
C HIS A 81 -3.41 6.94 -18.03
N MET A 82 -2.94 5.76 -18.39
CA MET A 82 -1.53 5.40 -18.23
C MET A 82 -0.70 5.90 -19.40
N LEU A 83 0.47 6.49 -19.09
CA LEU A 83 1.45 7.02 -20.02
C LEU A 83 2.73 6.19 -19.94
N PRO A 84 3.32 5.69 -21.05
CA PRO A 84 4.54 4.91 -21.01
C PRO A 84 5.72 5.79 -20.60
N ILE A 85 6.61 5.31 -19.75
CA ILE A 85 7.92 5.91 -19.48
C ILE A 85 9.02 4.94 -19.93
N TYR A 86 9.95 5.41 -20.75
CA TYR A 86 11.04 4.64 -21.30
C TYR A 86 12.29 4.81 -20.43
N ARG A 87 12.99 3.71 -20.16
CA ARG A 87 14.20 3.65 -19.34
C ARG A 87 15.38 3.24 -20.20
N GLN A 88 16.61 3.58 -19.79
CA GLN A 88 17.83 3.25 -20.54
C GLN A 88 17.94 1.75 -20.87
N GLN A 89 17.48 0.90 -19.95
CA GLN A 89 17.47 -0.57 -20.13
C GLN A 89 16.43 -1.08 -21.14
N ASP A 90 15.54 -0.23 -21.63
CA ASP A 90 14.50 -0.62 -22.59
C ASP A 90 15.03 -0.68 -24.04
N GLY A 91 16.32 -0.37 -24.28
CA GLY A 91 17.00 -0.52 -25.57
C GLY A 91 16.55 0.43 -26.70
N VAL A 92 15.92 1.54 -26.32
CA VAL A 92 15.42 2.57 -27.25
C VAL A 92 16.05 3.94 -26.95
N ASP A 93 16.01 4.87 -27.92
CA ASP A 93 16.37 6.26 -27.63
C ASP A 93 15.37 6.85 -26.62
N THR A 94 15.81 6.83 -25.36
CA THR A 94 14.98 7.29 -24.24
C THR A 94 14.75 8.79 -24.25
N LYS A 95 15.64 9.57 -24.89
CA LYS A 95 15.52 11.03 -24.95
C LYS A 95 14.37 11.43 -25.87
N GLU A 96 14.35 10.90 -27.08
CA GLU A 96 13.27 11.16 -28.06
C GLU A 96 11.93 10.62 -27.58
N LYS A 97 11.89 9.34 -27.16
CA LYS A 97 10.65 8.70 -26.70
C LYS A 97 10.05 9.37 -25.46
N ASN A 98 10.88 9.78 -24.51
CA ASN A 98 10.39 10.48 -23.33
C ASN A 98 9.96 11.92 -23.62
N ALA A 99 10.49 12.58 -24.66
CA ALA A 99 9.99 13.88 -25.09
C ALA A 99 8.50 13.82 -25.50
N GLU A 100 8.09 12.79 -26.27
CA GLU A 100 6.69 12.56 -26.62
C GLU A 100 5.81 12.34 -25.38
N VAL A 101 6.34 11.60 -24.38
CA VAL A 101 5.61 11.35 -23.12
C VAL A 101 5.47 12.63 -22.31
N PHE A 102 6.51 13.43 -22.23
CA PHE A 102 6.48 14.71 -21.53
C PHE A 102 5.48 15.67 -22.19
N GLN A 103 5.39 15.68 -23.53
CA GLN A 103 4.35 16.45 -24.21
C GLN A 103 2.95 15.99 -23.79
N LYS A 104 2.67 14.68 -23.72
CA LYS A 104 1.38 14.17 -23.24
C LYS A 104 1.09 14.53 -21.78
N CYS A 105 2.14 14.59 -20.94
CA CYS A 105 2.00 15.07 -19.56
C CYS A 105 1.63 16.56 -19.53
N THR A 106 2.29 17.36 -20.35
CA THR A 106 2.01 18.79 -20.53
C THR A 106 0.58 19.02 -21.01
N ASP A 107 0.12 18.27 -22.01
CA ASP A 107 -1.26 18.33 -22.52
C ASP A 107 -2.29 17.97 -21.42
N ALA A 108 -1.97 16.97 -20.58
CA ALA A 108 -2.83 16.62 -19.45
C ALA A 108 -2.91 17.76 -18.42
N LEU A 109 -1.78 18.38 -18.07
CA LEU A 109 -1.73 19.53 -17.17
C LEU A 109 -2.47 20.74 -17.76
N ALA A 110 -2.27 21.04 -19.06
CA ALA A 110 -3.02 22.09 -19.76
C ALA A 110 -4.53 21.87 -19.69
N ALA A 111 -4.98 20.62 -19.80
CA ALA A 111 -6.37 20.21 -19.63
C ALA A 111 -6.85 20.17 -18.18
N LYS A 112 -6.16 20.81 -17.23
CA LYS A 112 -6.44 20.85 -15.79
C LYS A 112 -6.47 19.47 -15.12
N LYS A 113 -5.76 18.47 -15.67
CA LYS A 113 -5.62 17.15 -15.06
C LYS A 113 -4.43 17.09 -14.15
N ASN A 114 -4.39 16.07 -13.31
CA ASN A 114 -3.29 15.82 -12.38
C ASN A 114 -2.47 14.61 -12.85
N LEU A 115 -1.19 14.61 -12.54
CA LEU A 115 -0.29 13.50 -12.80
C LEU A 115 0.06 12.79 -11.50
N LEU A 116 0.29 11.49 -11.57
CA LEU A 116 0.91 10.71 -10.48
C LEU A 116 2.20 10.08 -11.03
N ILE A 117 3.29 10.43 -10.40
CA ILE A 117 4.63 10.00 -10.80
C ILE A 117 5.29 9.33 -9.60
N TYR A 118 5.98 8.23 -9.84
CA TYR A 118 6.82 7.55 -8.86
C TYR A 118 8.29 7.84 -9.20
N PRO A 119 8.87 8.90 -8.63
CA PRO A 119 10.18 9.39 -9.06
C PRO A 119 11.33 8.45 -8.69
N GLU A 120 11.12 7.48 -7.80
CA GLU A 120 12.07 6.41 -7.46
C GLU A 120 12.40 5.55 -8.70
N GLY A 121 11.43 5.32 -9.56
CA GLY A 121 11.56 4.54 -10.80
C GLY A 121 11.67 3.02 -10.62
N LEU A 122 11.82 2.53 -9.39
CA LEU A 122 11.95 1.10 -9.03
C LEU A 122 11.24 0.83 -7.71
N THR A 123 10.70 -0.40 -7.56
CA THR A 123 10.24 -0.93 -6.27
C THR A 123 11.26 -1.92 -5.71
N ASP A 124 11.24 -2.21 -4.42
CA ASP A 124 11.95 -3.33 -3.82
C ASP A 124 11.25 -4.66 -4.18
N ASP A 125 11.94 -5.79 -3.97
CA ASP A 125 11.37 -7.12 -4.23
C ASP A 125 10.37 -7.53 -3.17
N VAL A 126 10.56 -6.99 -1.96
CA VAL A 126 9.69 -7.14 -0.78
C VAL A 126 9.26 -5.76 -0.28
N PHE A 127 8.26 -5.73 0.57
CA PHE A 127 7.81 -4.48 1.19
C PHE A 127 8.82 -3.97 2.21
N ILE A 128 9.38 -2.79 1.95
CA ILE A 128 10.29 -2.08 2.85
C ILE A 128 9.78 -0.64 3.01
N ARG A 129 9.83 -0.12 4.25
CA ARG A 129 9.42 1.26 4.57
C ARG A 129 10.57 2.22 4.29
N ARG A 130 10.81 2.51 3.02
CA ARG A 130 11.85 3.48 2.63
C ARG A 130 11.47 4.25 1.37
N LEU A 131 12.10 5.39 1.18
CA LEU A 131 12.16 6.12 -0.06
C LEU A 131 13.53 5.89 -0.69
N LYS A 132 13.56 5.51 -1.96
CA LYS A 132 14.79 5.47 -2.76
C LYS A 132 15.10 6.88 -3.30
N PRO A 133 16.35 7.15 -3.70
CA PRO A 133 16.71 8.41 -4.33
C PRO A 133 15.77 8.73 -5.50
N ILE A 134 15.29 9.96 -5.56
CA ILE A 134 14.31 10.37 -6.56
C ILE A 134 14.95 11.02 -7.79
N LYS A 135 14.27 10.93 -8.92
CA LYS A 135 14.71 11.48 -10.20
C LYS A 135 14.05 12.82 -10.48
N LYS A 136 14.73 13.69 -11.21
CA LYS A 136 14.32 15.05 -11.57
C LYS A 136 13.10 15.15 -12.51
N GLY A 137 12.53 14.03 -12.98
CA GLY A 137 11.50 13.97 -14.01
C GLY A 137 10.21 14.71 -13.67
N ALA A 138 9.75 14.62 -12.43
CA ALA A 138 8.53 15.28 -11.98
C ALA A 138 8.63 16.82 -12.09
N ILE A 139 9.74 17.39 -11.62
CA ILE A 139 9.98 18.84 -11.67
C ILE A 139 10.18 19.33 -13.10
N ARG A 140 10.93 18.58 -13.93
CA ARG A 140 11.11 18.90 -15.36
C ARG A 140 9.78 18.98 -16.10
N ILE A 141 8.89 18.02 -15.93
CA ILE A 141 7.56 18.02 -16.56
C ILE A 141 6.78 19.26 -16.14
N GLY A 142 6.87 19.65 -14.87
CA GLY A 142 6.19 20.84 -14.36
C GLY A 142 6.65 22.13 -15.04
N PHE A 143 7.97 22.33 -15.19
CA PHE A 143 8.51 23.52 -15.87
C PHE A 143 8.24 23.49 -17.39
N ILE A 144 8.34 22.37 -18.05
CA ILE A 144 7.96 22.24 -19.46
C ILE A 144 6.49 22.65 -19.67
N ALA A 145 5.59 22.26 -18.76
CA ALA A 145 4.20 22.66 -18.83
C ALA A 145 3.99 24.17 -18.59
N LEU A 146 4.79 24.79 -17.72
CA LEU A 146 4.78 26.25 -17.51
C LEU A 146 5.27 27.00 -18.74
N GLU A 147 6.40 26.59 -19.35
CA GLU A 147 6.92 27.17 -20.59
C GLU A 147 5.90 27.05 -21.73
N ALA A 148 5.31 25.86 -21.92
CA ALA A 148 4.28 25.63 -22.96
C ALA A 148 3.04 26.52 -22.78
N SER A 149 2.71 26.93 -21.55
CA SER A 149 1.61 27.85 -21.25
C SER A 149 2.03 29.34 -21.22
N ASN A 150 3.29 29.65 -21.55
CA ASN A 150 3.89 30.96 -21.33
C ASN A 150 3.66 31.49 -19.89
N TRP A 151 3.77 30.59 -18.89
CA TRP A 151 3.60 30.87 -17.45
C TRP A 151 2.22 31.40 -17.04
N LYS A 152 1.22 31.31 -17.92
CA LYS A 152 -0.15 31.79 -17.65
C LYS A 152 -0.90 30.89 -16.69
N GLU A 153 -0.54 29.62 -16.65
CA GLU A 153 -1.19 28.61 -15.82
C GLU A 153 -0.36 28.31 -14.57
N LYS A 154 -1.03 27.95 -13.46
CA LYS A 154 -0.32 27.51 -12.25
C LYS A 154 -0.13 26.00 -12.27
N VAL A 155 1.09 25.55 -12.01
CA VAL A 155 1.45 24.13 -11.88
C VAL A 155 2.00 23.88 -10.48
N TYR A 156 1.52 22.81 -9.87
CA TYR A 156 1.88 22.43 -8.51
C TYR A 156 2.56 21.07 -8.47
N VAL A 157 3.43 20.90 -7.48
CA VAL A 157 4.01 19.59 -7.12
C VAL A 157 3.68 19.32 -5.65
N SER A 158 3.19 18.11 -5.34
CA SER A 158 2.86 17.68 -3.98
C SER A 158 3.37 16.26 -3.74
N ALA A 159 3.94 16.03 -2.57
CA ALA A 159 4.31 14.67 -2.18
C ALA A 159 3.08 13.91 -1.67
N ILE A 160 2.99 12.62 -2.01
CA ILE A 160 1.96 11.71 -1.50
C ILE A 160 2.60 10.43 -0.96
N GLY A 161 2.27 10.08 0.28
CA GLY A 161 2.78 8.91 0.97
C GLY A 161 1.71 7.82 1.12
N CYS A 162 2.00 6.62 0.63
CA CYS A 162 1.19 5.41 0.89
C CYS A 162 1.84 4.61 2.01
N ASN A 163 1.19 4.55 3.16
CA ASN A 163 1.67 3.87 4.37
C ASN A 163 0.79 2.67 4.70
N TYR A 164 1.30 1.48 4.44
CA TYR A 164 0.60 0.22 4.68
C TYR A 164 0.99 -0.39 6.02
N THR A 165 0.06 -1.04 6.71
CA THR A 165 0.44 -1.97 7.78
C THR A 165 1.04 -3.25 7.17
N TYR A 166 0.46 -3.76 6.08
CA TYR A 166 1.04 -4.82 5.23
C TYR A 166 0.33 -4.89 3.86
N PRO A 167 0.96 -4.51 2.74
CA PRO A 167 0.28 -4.33 1.45
C PRO A 167 -0.22 -5.63 0.81
N ASN A 168 0.35 -6.79 1.18
CA ASN A 168 -0.03 -8.08 0.61
C ASN A 168 -1.15 -8.81 1.36
N ALA A 169 -1.55 -8.30 2.54
CA ALA A 169 -2.59 -8.92 3.34
C ALA A 169 -3.94 -8.23 3.16
N MET A 170 -4.94 -9.01 2.77
CA MET A 170 -6.33 -8.57 2.81
C MET A 170 -6.74 -8.24 4.25
N ARG A 171 -7.54 -7.17 4.43
CA ARG A 171 -7.95 -6.62 5.73
C ARG A 171 -6.81 -5.98 6.53
N SER A 172 -5.69 -5.63 5.88
CA SER A 172 -4.70 -4.71 6.43
C SER A 172 -5.24 -3.27 6.46
N GLU A 173 -4.42 -2.31 6.88
CA GLU A 173 -4.81 -0.91 6.98
C GLU A 173 -3.87 -0.05 6.13
N LEU A 174 -4.40 1.07 5.66
CA LEU A 174 -3.72 2.02 4.79
C LEU A 174 -3.90 3.45 5.30
N LEU A 175 -2.81 4.20 5.37
CA LEU A 175 -2.82 5.63 5.58
C LEU A 175 -2.19 6.33 4.39
N ILE A 176 -2.92 7.26 3.78
CA ILE A 176 -2.45 8.11 2.69
C ILE A 176 -2.24 9.52 3.24
N SER A 177 -1.03 10.03 3.12
CA SER A 177 -0.66 11.38 3.57
C SER A 177 -0.24 12.23 2.39
N ASN A 178 -0.65 13.49 2.37
CA ASN A 178 -0.30 14.44 1.32
C ASN A 178 0.42 15.65 1.94
N SER A 179 1.46 16.16 1.26
CA SER A 179 2.09 17.43 1.63
C SER A 179 1.28 18.60 1.12
N ASP A 180 1.55 19.77 1.66
CA ASP A 180 1.16 21.03 1.00
C ASP A 180 1.84 21.11 -0.38
N PRO A 181 1.16 21.63 -1.40
CA PRO A 181 1.69 21.71 -2.74
C PRO A 181 2.69 22.87 -2.88
N ILE A 182 3.78 22.65 -3.61
CA ILE A 182 4.70 23.68 -4.07
C ILE A 182 4.16 24.26 -5.38
N CYS A 183 4.00 25.58 -5.48
CA CYS A 183 3.67 26.27 -6.73
C CYS A 183 4.97 26.51 -7.51
N LEU A 184 5.12 25.88 -8.68
CA LEU A 184 6.34 26.02 -9.49
C LEU A 184 6.48 27.42 -10.11
N ASN A 185 5.37 28.16 -10.28
CA ASN A 185 5.41 29.53 -10.81
C ASN A 185 6.20 30.48 -9.91
N ASP A 186 6.25 30.20 -8.60
CA ASP A 186 6.95 31.03 -7.62
C ASP A 186 8.48 31.00 -7.82
N TYR A 187 9.00 30.08 -8.62
CA TYR A 187 10.42 29.88 -8.93
C TYR A 187 10.79 30.33 -10.35
N ARG A 188 9.96 31.15 -10.99
CA ARG A 188 10.17 31.57 -12.38
C ARG A 188 11.50 32.31 -12.59
N THR A 189 11.77 33.27 -11.76
CA THR A 189 12.98 34.14 -11.87
C THR A 189 14.26 33.30 -11.74
N GLU A 190 14.28 32.40 -10.75
CA GLU A 190 15.41 31.50 -10.51
C GLU A 190 15.57 30.50 -11.65
N TYR A 191 14.45 29.98 -12.18
CA TYR A 191 14.45 29.04 -13.30
C TYR A 191 14.98 29.68 -14.59
N GLU A 192 14.55 30.91 -14.91
CA GLU A 192 15.04 31.65 -16.06
C GLU A 192 16.54 32.00 -15.91
N ALA A 193 17.04 32.18 -14.71
CA ALA A 193 18.47 32.43 -14.43
C ALA A 193 19.31 31.13 -14.52
N ASN A 194 18.88 30.03 -13.91
CA ASN A 194 19.58 28.74 -13.92
C ASN A 194 18.62 27.56 -13.75
N SER A 195 18.01 27.10 -14.83
CA SER A 195 17.03 26.01 -14.82
C SER A 195 17.58 24.69 -14.24
N TYR A 196 18.87 24.38 -14.47
CA TYR A 196 19.47 23.14 -13.99
C TYR A 196 19.54 23.11 -12.45
N GLN A 197 19.96 24.22 -11.83
CA GLN A 197 20.08 24.34 -10.37
C GLN A 197 18.70 24.29 -9.71
N VAL A 198 17.75 25.07 -10.20
CA VAL A 198 16.39 25.12 -9.63
C VAL A 198 15.70 23.75 -9.71
N ILE A 199 15.86 23.01 -10.82
CA ILE A 199 15.33 21.65 -10.92
C ILE A 199 15.99 20.71 -9.89
N ALA A 200 17.29 20.86 -9.61
CA ALA A 200 17.97 20.08 -8.60
C ALA A 200 17.42 20.42 -7.20
N ASP A 201 17.44 21.68 -6.82
CA ASP A 201 17.02 22.16 -5.49
C ASP A 201 15.56 21.80 -5.19
N LEU A 202 14.67 21.95 -6.18
CA LEU A 202 13.28 21.53 -6.04
C LEU A 202 13.10 20.02 -5.98
N THR A 203 13.96 19.24 -6.65
CA THR A 203 13.94 17.79 -6.52
C THR A 203 14.31 17.38 -5.09
N ASP A 204 15.35 17.95 -4.52
CA ASP A 204 15.78 17.72 -3.14
C ASP A 204 14.70 18.15 -2.15
N LYS A 205 14.06 19.30 -2.37
CA LYS A 205 12.91 19.75 -1.57
C LYS A 205 11.74 18.79 -1.62
N VAL A 206 11.42 18.27 -2.80
CA VAL A 206 10.33 17.26 -2.95
C VAL A 206 10.72 15.95 -2.28
N GLU A 207 11.99 15.53 -2.31
CA GLU A 207 12.46 14.34 -1.60
C GLU A 207 12.24 14.47 -0.09
N VAL A 208 12.59 15.61 0.49
CA VAL A 208 12.33 15.91 1.91
C VAL A 208 10.83 15.85 2.22
N LEU A 209 9.99 16.45 1.38
CA LEU A 209 8.54 16.38 1.54
C LEU A 209 8.03 14.94 1.44
N MET A 210 8.54 14.12 0.52
CA MET A 210 8.16 12.71 0.39
C MET A 210 8.56 11.90 1.62
N LYS A 211 9.77 12.08 2.15
CA LYS A 211 10.23 11.43 3.40
C LYS A 211 9.32 11.79 4.58
N ALA A 212 8.83 13.04 4.65
CA ALA A 212 7.90 13.48 5.69
C ALA A 212 6.49 12.84 5.57
N GLN A 213 6.09 12.36 4.37
CA GLN A 213 4.80 11.72 4.16
C GLN A 213 4.81 10.20 4.38
N ILE A 214 5.96 9.60 4.65
CA ILE A 214 6.09 8.15 4.85
C ILE A 214 6.86 7.83 6.12
N THR A 215 6.82 6.57 6.54
CA THR A 215 7.84 6.01 7.42
C THR A 215 9.07 5.71 6.56
N HIS A 216 10.20 6.36 6.84
CA HIS A 216 11.41 6.23 6.04
C HIS A 216 12.59 5.70 6.83
N ILE A 217 13.07 4.52 6.44
CA ILE A 217 14.27 3.88 6.96
C ILE A 217 15.38 4.03 5.91
N GLU A 218 16.49 4.67 6.26
CA GLU A 218 17.58 4.88 5.31
C GLU A 218 18.34 3.58 5.01
N ARG A 219 18.71 2.84 6.05
CA ARG A 219 19.49 1.59 5.94
C ARG A 219 18.56 0.38 5.99
N GLU A 220 18.54 -0.41 4.93
CA GLU A 220 17.67 -1.60 4.80
C GLU A 220 17.82 -2.57 5.98
N GLU A 221 19.00 -2.69 6.54
CA GLU A 221 19.31 -3.56 7.69
C GLU A 221 18.56 -3.21 8.98
N TRP A 222 18.00 -1.98 9.08
CA TRP A 222 17.13 -1.57 10.19
C TRP A 222 15.67 -1.95 9.98
N SER A 223 15.29 -2.38 8.78
CA SER A 223 13.88 -2.62 8.43
C SER A 223 13.26 -3.69 9.32
N GLU A 224 13.92 -4.83 9.49
CA GLU A 224 13.41 -5.91 10.32
C GLU A 224 13.39 -5.51 11.80
N PHE A 225 14.43 -4.87 12.31
CA PHE A 225 14.48 -4.39 13.68
C PHE A 225 13.40 -3.37 14.01
N HIS A 226 13.13 -2.44 13.07
CA HIS A 226 12.03 -1.49 13.18
C HIS A 226 10.68 -2.19 13.29
N GLU A 227 10.40 -3.19 12.42
CA GLU A 227 9.16 -3.96 12.47
C GLU A 227 9.03 -4.74 13.79
N GLN A 228 10.11 -5.35 14.27
CA GLN A 228 10.14 -6.13 15.52
C GLN A 228 9.82 -5.24 16.73
N ILE A 229 10.41 -4.04 16.83
CA ILE A 229 10.08 -3.07 17.89
C ILE A 229 8.61 -2.67 17.82
N MET A 230 8.07 -2.40 16.63
CA MET A 230 6.65 -2.06 16.47
C MET A 230 5.71 -3.19 16.91
N ILE A 231 6.10 -4.44 16.67
CA ILE A 231 5.31 -5.62 17.08
C ILE A 231 5.29 -5.74 18.61
N ILE A 232 6.46 -5.71 19.26
CA ILE A 232 6.57 -5.88 20.72
C ILE A 232 5.88 -4.72 21.45
N SER A 233 6.14 -3.47 21.04
CA SER A 233 5.52 -2.30 21.65
C SER A 233 4.01 -2.18 21.38
N GLY A 234 3.52 -2.76 20.28
CA GLY A 234 2.13 -2.65 19.83
C GLY A 234 1.71 -1.26 19.34
N LYS A 235 2.64 -0.30 19.18
CA LYS A 235 2.33 1.12 18.91
C LYS A 235 2.45 1.51 17.44
N GLY A 236 3.14 0.73 16.61
CA GLY A 236 3.45 1.12 15.22
C GLY A 236 2.48 0.60 14.16
N MET A 237 2.87 0.86 12.92
CA MET A 237 2.14 0.45 11.71
C MET A 237 2.37 -1.04 11.39
N ASN A 238 2.06 -1.94 12.31
CA ASN A 238 2.11 -3.38 12.04
C ASN A 238 0.70 -3.97 11.87
N TYR A 239 0.63 -5.14 11.23
CA TYR A 239 -0.63 -5.74 10.79
C TYR A 239 -1.35 -6.56 11.87
N LEU A 240 -0.61 -7.26 12.72
CA LEU A 240 -1.18 -8.28 13.61
C LEU A 240 -1.22 -7.85 15.08
N THR A 241 -0.14 -7.21 15.55
CA THR A 241 0.02 -6.85 16.96
C THR A 241 0.00 -5.35 17.13
N TYR A 242 -1.12 -4.78 17.59
CA TYR A 242 -1.20 -3.36 17.89
C TYR A 242 -2.21 -3.07 19.00
N ASP A 243 -1.98 -1.99 19.72
CA ASP A 243 -2.91 -1.48 20.71
C ASP A 243 -4.07 -0.76 20.01
N LYS A 244 -5.29 -1.24 20.25
CA LYS A 244 -6.51 -0.70 19.63
C LYS A 244 -6.88 0.71 20.11
N SER A 245 -6.30 1.16 21.22
CA SER A 245 -6.49 2.53 21.73
C SER A 245 -5.82 3.58 20.84
N PHE A 246 -4.75 3.18 20.09
CA PHE A 246 -4.07 4.08 19.17
C PHE A 246 -4.78 4.14 17.82
N SER A 247 -5.07 5.36 17.38
CA SER A 247 -5.55 5.59 16.01
C SER A 247 -4.47 5.19 14.98
N LEU A 248 -4.88 4.91 13.74
CA LEU A 248 -3.93 4.59 12.66
C LEU A 248 -2.93 5.73 12.42
N GLU A 249 -3.36 6.98 12.59
CA GLU A 249 -2.50 8.16 12.47
C GLU A 249 -1.44 8.20 13.59
N LEU A 250 -1.83 7.94 14.84
CA LEU A 250 -0.88 7.89 15.96
C LEU A 250 0.13 6.76 15.78
N ARG A 251 -0.31 5.60 15.29
CA ARG A 251 0.56 4.46 14.98
C ARG A 251 1.55 4.81 13.86
N TRP A 252 1.11 5.53 12.85
CA TRP A 252 1.98 6.02 11.79
C TRP A 252 3.01 7.03 12.31
N LYS A 253 2.59 8.01 13.11
CA LYS A 253 3.50 8.98 13.73
C LYS A 253 4.54 8.31 14.62
N TYR A 254 4.15 7.29 15.39
CA TYR A 254 5.09 6.47 16.15
C TYR A 254 6.11 5.78 15.23
N SER A 255 5.63 5.15 14.15
CA SER A 255 6.52 4.47 13.20
C SER A 255 7.53 5.42 12.55
N GLN A 256 7.10 6.66 12.23
CA GLN A 256 8.00 7.69 11.70
C GLN A 256 9.06 8.12 12.72
N LYS A 257 8.66 8.39 13.95
CA LYS A 257 9.58 8.81 15.01
C LYS A 257 10.59 7.69 15.34
N LEU A 258 10.13 6.45 15.37
CA LEU A 258 11.00 5.29 15.55
C LEU A 258 12.01 5.14 14.39
N ALA A 259 11.56 5.29 13.14
CA ALA A 259 12.43 5.25 11.98
C ALA A 259 13.47 6.40 12.00
N ASN A 260 13.03 7.62 12.31
CA ASN A 260 13.94 8.77 12.43
C ASN A 260 14.98 8.57 13.50
N TRP A 261 14.61 7.99 14.65
CA TRP A 261 15.56 7.65 15.70
C TRP A 261 16.57 6.59 15.25
N LEU A 262 16.12 5.53 14.55
CA LEU A 262 17.04 4.52 14.00
C LEU A 262 17.98 5.11 12.95
N ASN A 263 17.52 6.05 12.13
CA ASN A 263 18.35 6.73 11.14
C ASN A 263 19.45 7.61 11.75
N THR A 264 19.40 7.93 13.05
CA THR A 264 20.50 8.64 13.73
C THR A 264 21.75 7.76 13.93
N PHE A 265 21.61 6.44 13.85
CA PHE A 265 22.72 5.48 13.98
C PHE A 265 23.40 5.19 12.64
N SER A 266 23.91 6.23 11.97
CA SER A 266 24.52 6.11 10.64
C SER A 266 25.94 5.53 10.68
N GLU A 267 26.78 5.92 11.66
CA GLU A 267 28.19 5.56 11.70
C GLU A 267 28.54 4.60 12.84
N THR A 268 27.96 4.80 14.02
CA THR A 268 28.24 3.99 15.21
C THR A 268 26.94 3.48 15.82
N ILE A 269 26.84 2.18 15.98
CA ILE A 269 25.71 1.53 16.64
C ILE A 269 26.08 1.30 18.10
N PRO A 270 25.32 1.86 19.06
CA PRO A 270 25.55 1.56 20.49
C PRO A 270 25.42 0.06 20.77
N VAL A 271 26.30 -0.46 21.65
CA VAL A 271 26.31 -1.90 22.01
C VAL A 271 24.94 -2.36 22.52
N GLU A 272 24.22 -1.50 23.24
CA GLU A 272 22.88 -1.79 23.75
C GLU A 272 21.85 -2.02 22.63
N ILE A 273 21.94 -1.24 21.55
CA ILE A 273 21.06 -1.36 20.37
C ILE A 273 21.36 -2.66 19.62
N GLU A 274 22.63 -2.98 19.41
CA GLU A 274 23.03 -4.24 18.76
C GLU A 274 22.62 -5.46 19.59
N SER A 275 22.78 -5.38 20.91
CA SER A 275 22.31 -6.42 21.83
C SER A 275 20.79 -6.60 21.77
N LEU A 276 20.01 -5.50 21.76
CA LEU A 276 18.56 -5.57 21.65
C LEU A 276 18.13 -6.15 20.29
N LYS A 277 18.79 -5.76 19.20
CA LYS A 277 18.54 -6.27 17.85
C LYS A 277 18.75 -7.78 17.77
N SER A 278 19.88 -8.27 18.34
CA SER A 278 20.17 -9.70 18.39
C SER A 278 19.13 -10.48 19.20
N GLN A 279 18.72 -9.97 20.35
CA GLN A 279 17.71 -10.62 21.19
C GLN A 279 16.32 -10.66 20.52
N LEU A 280 15.93 -9.58 19.86
CA LEU A 280 14.68 -9.56 19.08
C LEU A 280 14.72 -10.57 17.94
N SER A 281 15.82 -10.64 17.19
CA SER A 281 16.00 -11.62 16.12
C SER A 281 15.86 -13.04 16.64
N THR A 282 16.52 -13.38 17.77
CA THR A 282 16.43 -14.70 18.41
C THR A 282 14.98 -15.01 18.83
N TYR A 283 14.28 -14.06 19.43
CA TYR A 283 12.89 -14.24 19.85
C TYR A 283 11.97 -14.51 18.64
N PHE A 284 12.07 -13.73 17.58
CA PHE A 284 11.23 -13.92 16.39
C PHE A 284 11.57 -15.19 15.62
N GLU A 285 12.83 -15.64 15.64
CA GLU A 285 13.23 -16.93 15.10
C GLU A 285 12.60 -18.10 15.89
N GLN A 286 12.61 -18.04 17.22
CA GLN A 286 11.95 -19.03 18.06
C GLN A 286 10.43 -19.07 17.84
N LEU A 287 9.78 -17.90 17.67
CA LEU A 287 8.37 -17.83 17.30
C LEU A 287 8.08 -18.50 15.96
N LYS A 288 8.92 -18.24 14.96
CA LYS A 288 8.81 -18.83 13.63
C LYS A 288 8.94 -20.35 13.67
N ASN A 289 9.93 -20.86 14.40
CA ASN A 289 10.18 -22.29 14.56
C ASN A 289 9.04 -23.00 15.30
N SER A 290 8.39 -22.31 16.24
CA SER A 290 7.21 -22.81 16.96
C SER A 290 5.90 -22.62 16.20
N GLU A 291 5.89 -21.96 15.05
CA GLU A 291 4.70 -21.56 14.28
C GLU A 291 3.69 -20.75 15.12
N ILE A 292 4.16 -19.90 16.02
CA ILE A 292 3.38 -19.04 16.91
C ILE A 292 3.62 -17.58 16.49
N LEU A 293 2.61 -16.72 16.69
CA LEU A 293 2.73 -15.29 16.47
C LEU A 293 2.84 -14.55 17.82
N ASP A 294 3.56 -13.42 17.83
CA ASP A 294 3.68 -12.56 19.02
C ASP A 294 2.31 -12.16 19.59
N CYS A 295 1.34 -11.83 18.72
CA CYS A 295 -0.02 -11.49 19.15
C CYS A 295 -0.73 -12.61 19.94
N ASP A 296 -0.40 -13.87 19.69
CA ASP A 296 -1.00 -15.00 20.39
C ASP A 296 -0.38 -15.15 21.80
N LEU A 297 0.93 -14.93 21.94
CA LEU A 297 1.60 -14.89 23.27
C LEU A 297 1.11 -13.69 24.09
N LYS A 298 0.98 -12.52 23.46
CA LYS A 298 0.39 -11.34 24.12
C LYS A 298 -1.03 -11.63 24.59
N ALA A 299 -1.86 -12.25 23.76
CA ALA A 299 -3.22 -12.63 24.11
C ALA A 299 -3.30 -13.65 25.26
N LYS A 300 -2.33 -14.57 25.37
CA LYS A 300 -2.18 -15.47 26.51
C LYS A 300 -1.82 -14.70 27.79
N LYS A 301 -0.81 -13.83 27.73
CA LYS A 301 -0.36 -12.99 28.85
C LYS A 301 -1.52 -12.13 29.40
N ASP A 302 -2.20 -11.41 28.50
CA ASP A 302 -3.24 -10.46 28.86
C ASP A 302 -4.61 -11.13 29.13
N ASN A 303 -4.69 -12.47 29.07
CA ASN A 303 -5.91 -13.27 29.15
C ASN A 303 -7.04 -12.73 28.26
N SER A 304 -6.69 -12.15 27.13
CA SER A 304 -7.62 -11.44 26.24
C SER A 304 -8.26 -12.36 25.19
N TYR A 305 -7.83 -13.62 25.07
CA TYR A 305 -8.38 -14.59 24.13
C TYR A 305 -9.49 -15.42 24.79
N ASN A 306 -10.72 -15.23 24.32
CA ASN A 306 -11.87 -16.03 24.73
C ASN A 306 -12.22 -17.06 23.66
N SER A 307 -11.91 -18.34 23.91
CA SER A 307 -12.17 -19.45 22.99
C SER A 307 -13.67 -19.64 22.69
N PHE A 308 -14.53 -19.41 23.69
CA PHE A 308 -15.98 -19.56 23.56
C PHE A 308 -16.58 -18.49 22.64
N LEU A 309 -16.22 -17.21 22.85
CA LEU A 309 -16.66 -16.11 21.98
C LEU A 309 -16.11 -16.26 20.56
N ASN A 310 -14.88 -16.79 20.42
CA ASN A 310 -14.33 -17.09 19.12
C ASN A 310 -15.12 -18.17 18.38
N LEU A 311 -15.50 -19.24 19.09
CA LEU A 311 -16.32 -20.33 18.56
C LEU A 311 -17.72 -19.83 18.15
N ILE A 312 -18.40 -19.07 19.00
CA ILE A 312 -19.70 -18.46 18.66
C ILE A 312 -19.59 -17.62 17.40
N SER A 313 -18.52 -16.80 17.27
CA SER A 313 -18.28 -15.98 16.08
C SER A 313 -18.08 -16.84 14.82
N ILE A 314 -17.40 -17.98 14.93
CA ILE A 314 -17.22 -18.92 13.80
C ILE A 314 -18.57 -19.49 13.39
N ILE A 315 -19.39 -19.97 14.35
CA ILE A 315 -20.71 -20.56 14.08
C ILE A 315 -21.64 -19.51 13.43
N ALA A 316 -21.68 -18.28 13.95
CA ALA A 316 -22.51 -17.21 13.39
C ALA A 316 -22.13 -16.80 11.96
N LEU A 317 -20.85 -16.83 11.63
CA LEU A 317 -20.35 -16.48 10.30
C LEU A 317 -20.39 -17.67 9.32
N PHE A 318 -20.55 -18.91 9.81
CA PHE A 318 -20.40 -20.12 9.02
C PHE A 318 -21.32 -20.18 7.78
N PRO A 319 -22.64 -19.88 7.85
CA PRO A 319 -23.51 -19.91 6.68
C PRO A 319 -23.04 -18.95 5.58
N PHE A 320 -22.67 -17.72 5.95
CA PHE A 320 -22.18 -16.71 5.01
C PHE A 320 -20.82 -17.09 4.43
N ALA A 321 -19.94 -17.66 5.25
CA ALA A 321 -18.63 -18.13 4.79
C ALA A 321 -18.73 -19.29 3.82
N THR A 322 -19.70 -20.19 4.01
CA THR A 322 -19.96 -21.30 3.08
C THR A 322 -20.39 -20.79 1.72
N LEU A 323 -21.33 -19.82 1.68
CA LEU A 323 -21.71 -19.16 0.43
C LEU A 323 -20.51 -18.45 -0.22
N GLY A 324 -19.70 -17.74 0.56
CA GLY A 324 -18.48 -17.11 0.06
C GLY A 324 -17.48 -18.11 -0.51
N ALA A 325 -17.32 -19.26 0.14
CA ALA A 325 -16.43 -20.32 -0.35
C ALA A 325 -16.93 -20.92 -1.67
N LEU A 326 -18.23 -21.21 -1.78
CA LEU A 326 -18.82 -21.75 -3.01
C LEU A 326 -18.58 -20.85 -4.22
N HIS A 327 -18.75 -19.55 -4.03
CA HIS A 327 -18.61 -18.56 -5.10
C HIS A 327 -17.16 -18.16 -5.41
N CYS A 328 -16.28 -18.14 -4.41
CA CYS A 328 -14.99 -17.48 -4.56
C CYS A 328 -13.77 -18.39 -4.34
N TYR A 329 -13.89 -19.53 -3.65
CA TYR A 329 -12.73 -20.30 -3.22
C TYR A 329 -11.92 -20.88 -4.39
N LEU A 330 -12.57 -21.54 -5.34
CA LEU A 330 -11.90 -22.14 -6.50
C LEU A 330 -11.22 -21.09 -7.38
N PRO A 331 -11.92 -20.03 -7.87
CA PRO A 331 -11.28 -19.01 -8.68
C PRO A 331 -10.20 -18.25 -7.90
N TYR A 332 -10.38 -17.99 -6.60
CA TYR A 332 -9.33 -17.37 -5.78
C TYR A 332 -8.08 -18.26 -5.65
N ARG A 333 -8.26 -19.58 -5.44
CA ARG A 333 -7.13 -20.52 -5.36
C ARG A 333 -6.35 -20.56 -6.68
N PHE A 334 -7.05 -20.52 -7.80
CA PHE A 334 -6.43 -20.42 -9.13
C PHE A 334 -5.61 -19.14 -9.24
N ILE A 335 -6.20 -17.98 -8.91
CA ILE A 335 -5.52 -16.67 -8.95
C ILE A 335 -4.29 -16.68 -8.04
N LYS A 336 -4.44 -17.14 -6.80
CA LYS A 336 -3.33 -17.21 -5.83
C LYS A 336 -2.16 -18.03 -6.39
N ASN A 337 -2.43 -19.25 -6.85
CA ASN A 337 -1.40 -20.14 -7.39
C ASN A 337 -0.74 -19.54 -8.64
N PHE A 338 -1.52 -18.94 -9.53
CA PHE A 338 -1.00 -18.29 -10.73
C PHE A 338 -0.07 -17.12 -10.36
N VAL A 339 -0.52 -16.23 -9.47
CA VAL A 339 0.25 -15.03 -9.09
C VAL A 339 1.54 -15.43 -8.36
N GLU A 340 1.48 -16.32 -7.38
CA GLU A 340 2.66 -16.71 -6.59
C GLU A 340 3.68 -17.51 -7.40
N LYS A 341 3.25 -18.27 -8.42
CA LYS A 341 4.16 -18.96 -9.34
C LYS A 341 4.74 -18.05 -10.42
N LYS A 342 3.92 -17.13 -10.96
CA LYS A 342 4.33 -16.27 -12.08
C LYS A 342 5.19 -15.09 -11.65
N PHE A 343 4.89 -14.49 -10.50
CA PHE A 343 5.58 -13.28 -10.01
C PHE A 343 6.58 -13.64 -8.90
N LYS A 344 7.86 -13.63 -9.23
CA LYS A 344 8.95 -13.92 -8.28
C LYS A 344 9.04 -12.88 -7.14
N ARG A 345 8.71 -11.62 -7.43
CA ARG A 345 8.78 -10.50 -6.49
C ARG A 345 7.47 -10.41 -5.71
N SER A 346 7.52 -10.63 -4.40
CA SER A 346 6.32 -10.68 -3.55
C SER A 346 5.58 -9.35 -3.46
N VAL A 347 6.25 -8.23 -3.72
CA VAL A 347 5.64 -6.89 -3.73
C VAL A 347 4.47 -6.75 -4.72
N PHE A 348 4.44 -7.58 -5.78
CA PHE A 348 3.34 -7.59 -6.76
C PHE A 348 2.13 -8.43 -6.33
N TRP A 349 2.25 -9.29 -5.33
CA TRP A 349 1.23 -10.30 -5.05
C TRP A 349 -0.10 -9.72 -4.60
N GLY A 350 -0.09 -8.75 -3.70
CA GLY A 350 -1.31 -8.14 -3.15
C GLY A 350 -2.16 -7.48 -4.23
N SER A 351 -1.56 -6.55 -4.96
CA SER A 351 -2.22 -5.79 -6.02
C SER A 351 -2.70 -6.66 -7.17
N THR A 352 -1.86 -7.61 -7.62
CA THR A 352 -2.20 -8.49 -8.74
C THR A 352 -3.34 -9.43 -8.36
N LYS A 353 -3.32 -10.02 -7.15
CA LYS A 353 -4.43 -10.85 -6.65
C LYS A 353 -5.74 -10.05 -6.54
N MET A 354 -5.67 -8.79 -6.09
CA MET A 354 -6.84 -7.93 -5.97
C MET A 354 -7.42 -7.60 -7.35
N VAL A 355 -6.61 -7.17 -8.30
CA VAL A 355 -7.07 -6.81 -9.67
C VAL A 355 -7.58 -8.03 -10.42
N LEU A 356 -6.81 -9.14 -10.45
CA LEU A 356 -7.29 -10.37 -11.08
C LEU A 356 -8.51 -10.93 -10.37
N GLY A 357 -8.58 -10.81 -9.04
CA GLY A 357 -9.74 -11.18 -8.26
C GLY A 357 -10.99 -10.45 -8.72
N MET A 358 -10.92 -9.13 -8.86
CA MET A 358 -12.05 -8.32 -9.32
C MET A 358 -12.58 -8.82 -10.68
N PHE A 359 -11.70 -9.08 -11.65
CA PHE A 359 -12.13 -9.52 -12.99
C PHE A 359 -12.56 -10.98 -13.03
N ILE A 360 -11.74 -11.90 -12.51
CA ILE A 360 -11.99 -13.34 -12.63
C ILE A 360 -13.18 -13.78 -11.76
N LEU A 361 -13.32 -13.23 -10.52
CA LEU A 361 -14.48 -13.50 -9.69
C LEU A 361 -15.76 -12.96 -10.30
N SER A 362 -15.70 -11.78 -10.95
CA SER A 362 -16.86 -11.22 -11.65
C SER A 362 -17.22 -12.08 -12.85
N LEU A 363 -16.27 -12.45 -13.69
CA LEU A 363 -16.47 -13.31 -14.85
C LEU A 363 -17.07 -14.68 -14.47
N PHE A 364 -16.63 -15.23 -13.35
CA PHE A 364 -17.13 -16.51 -12.83
C PHE A 364 -18.53 -16.40 -12.24
N ASN A 365 -18.80 -15.32 -11.47
CA ASN A 365 -20.04 -15.21 -10.71
C ASN A 365 -21.20 -14.56 -11.46
N VAL A 366 -20.96 -13.68 -12.44
CA VAL A 366 -22.02 -13.03 -13.20
C VAL A 366 -22.93 -14.05 -13.90
N PRO A 367 -22.42 -15.07 -14.64
CA PRO A 367 -23.26 -16.09 -15.22
C PRO A 367 -24.03 -16.92 -14.18
N ILE A 368 -23.39 -17.29 -13.07
CA ILE A 368 -24.02 -18.06 -12.00
C ILE A 368 -25.19 -17.30 -11.40
N VAL A 369 -24.98 -16.02 -11.08
CA VAL A 369 -26.03 -15.15 -10.53
C VAL A 369 -27.16 -14.95 -11.54
N ALA A 370 -26.85 -14.74 -12.81
CA ALA A 370 -27.86 -14.58 -13.86
C ALA A 370 -28.74 -15.83 -14.00
N VAL A 371 -28.14 -17.02 -14.04
CA VAL A 371 -28.88 -18.30 -14.10
C VAL A 371 -29.73 -18.49 -12.84
N LEU A 372 -29.17 -18.24 -11.66
CA LEU A 372 -29.89 -18.38 -10.38
C LEU A 372 -31.08 -17.42 -10.29
N THR A 373 -30.88 -16.15 -10.67
CA THR A 373 -31.92 -15.12 -10.66
C THR A 373 -33.07 -15.49 -11.61
N ASN A 374 -32.73 -15.97 -12.81
CA ASN A 374 -33.73 -16.41 -13.79
C ASN A 374 -34.46 -17.68 -13.29
N TYR A 375 -33.75 -18.66 -12.73
CA TYR A 375 -34.35 -19.90 -12.22
C TYR A 375 -35.34 -19.64 -11.07
N LEU A 376 -35.04 -18.64 -10.20
CA LEU A 376 -35.88 -18.25 -9.08
C LEU A 376 -36.96 -17.21 -9.45
N ASP A 377 -37.08 -16.89 -10.72
CA ASP A 377 -38.01 -15.88 -11.26
C ASP A 377 -37.90 -14.52 -10.53
N GLN A 378 -36.66 -14.10 -10.24
CA GLN A 378 -36.42 -12.86 -9.53
C GLN A 378 -36.01 -11.73 -10.50
N PRO A 379 -36.38 -10.46 -10.20
CA PRO A 379 -35.99 -9.34 -11.03
C PRO A 379 -34.48 -9.11 -11.01
N PHE A 380 -33.93 -8.61 -12.11
CA PHE A 380 -32.49 -8.38 -12.32
C PHE A 380 -31.78 -7.65 -11.15
N TRP A 381 -32.43 -6.68 -10.52
CA TRP A 381 -31.84 -5.92 -9.43
C TRP A 381 -31.56 -6.78 -8.15
N ILE A 382 -32.34 -7.85 -7.91
CA ILE A 382 -32.07 -8.81 -6.84
C ILE A 382 -30.76 -9.56 -7.13
N GLY A 383 -30.55 -9.96 -8.39
CA GLY A 383 -29.29 -10.56 -8.82
C GLY A 383 -28.10 -9.63 -8.60
N LEU A 384 -28.27 -8.33 -8.88
CA LEU A 384 -27.23 -7.33 -8.66
C LEU A 384 -26.89 -7.18 -7.17
N ILE A 385 -27.89 -7.13 -6.30
CA ILE A 385 -27.68 -7.11 -4.84
C ILE A 385 -26.95 -8.37 -4.38
N TYR A 386 -27.40 -9.54 -4.84
CA TYR A 386 -26.75 -10.81 -4.49
C TYR A 386 -25.30 -10.85 -4.94
N PHE A 387 -25.00 -10.37 -6.16
CA PHE A 387 -23.63 -10.27 -6.67
C PHE A 387 -22.73 -9.40 -5.77
N VAL A 388 -23.23 -8.28 -5.26
CA VAL A 388 -22.49 -7.44 -4.29
C VAL A 388 -22.31 -8.17 -2.94
N LEU A 389 -23.33 -8.89 -2.48
CA LEU A 389 -23.27 -9.66 -1.22
C LEU A 389 -22.24 -10.81 -1.28
N ILE A 390 -21.95 -11.38 -2.45
CA ILE A 390 -20.90 -12.41 -2.62
C ILE A 390 -19.55 -11.91 -2.05
N SER A 391 -19.23 -10.65 -2.25
CA SER A 391 -17.98 -10.07 -1.69
C SER A 391 -18.00 -10.00 -0.17
N MET A 392 -19.14 -9.74 0.47
CA MET A 392 -19.30 -9.78 1.92
C MET A 392 -19.25 -11.23 2.45
N PHE A 393 -19.83 -12.18 1.73
CA PHE A 393 -19.72 -13.59 2.06
C PHE A 393 -18.27 -14.09 2.00
N TRP A 394 -17.50 -13.61 1.02
CA TRP A 394 -16.05 -13.87 0.96
C TRP A 394 -15.30 -13.28 2.15
N LEU A 395 -15.63 -12.08 2.62
CA LEU A 395 -15.05 -11.51 3.83
C LEU A 395 -15.33 -12.36 5.07
N SER A 396 -16.54 -12.95 5.17
CA SER A 396 -16.89 -13.88 6.25
C SER A 396 -16.02 -15.13 6.21
N PHE A 397 -15.76 -15.70 5.02
CA PHE A 397 -14.84 -16.82 4.85
C PHE A 397 -13.40 -16.47 5.28
N VAL A 398 -12.88 -15.31 4.87
CA VAL A 398 -11.55 -14.83 5.28
C VAL A 398 -11.49 -14.66 6.81
N SER A 399 -12.54 -14.11 7.41
CA SER A 399 -12.63 -13.90 8.86
C SER A 399 -12.63 -15.22 9.63
N ILE A 400 -13.41 -16.20 9.20
CA ILE A 400 -13.42 -17.55 9.79
C ILE A 400 -12.04 -18.20 9.69
N LYS A 401 -11.39 -18.13 8.54
CA LYS A 401 -10.05 -18.69 8.36
C LYS A 401 -9.04 -18.09 9.34
N LEU A 402 -9.08 -16.77 9.55
CA LEU A 402 -8.20 -16.11 10.53
C LEU A 402 -8.50 -16.57 11.96
N LYS A 403 -9.78 -16.71 12.32
CA LYS A 403 -10.21 -17.18 13.64
C LYS A 403 -9.85 -18.63 13.90
N ILE A 404 -10.00 -19.51 12.91
CA ILE A 404 -9.57 -20.92 13.00
C ILE A 404 -8.06 -21.01 13.17
N ASN A 405 -7.29 -20.25 12.37
CA ASN A 405 -5.83 -20.23 12.50
C ASN A 405 -5.41 -19.75 13.89
N GLN A 406 -6.05 -18.71 14.42
CA GLN A 406 -5.80 -18.24 15.79
C GLN A 406 -6.14 -19.31 16.82
N PHE A 407 -7.27 -19.98 16.69
CA PHE A 407 -7.66 -21.08 17.58
C PHE A 407 -6.63 -22.21 17.60
N VAL A 408 -6.14 -22.61 16.43
CA VAL A 408 -5.11 -23.66 16.28
C VAL A 408 -3.82 -23.22 16.98
N ARG A 409 -3.33 -21.98 16.77
CA ARG A 409 -2.13 -21.48 17.42
C ARG A 409 -2.29 -21.36 18.94
N MET A 410 -3.45 -20.88 19.41
CA MET A 410 -3.74 -20.83 20.85
C MET A 410 -3.81 -22.22 21.49
N SER A 411 -4.28 -23.22 20.76
CA SER A 411 -4.27 -24.61 21.21
C SER A 411 -2.84 -25.18 21.28
N LYS A 412 -1.97 -24.82 20.33
CA LYS A 412 -0.53 -25.13 20.41
C LYS A 412 0.10 -24.50 21.66
N ILE A 413 -0.13 -23.22 21.91
CA ILE A 413 0.38 -22.48 23.09
C ILE A 413 -0.05 -23.14 24.42
N LYS A 414 -1.25 -23.72 24.48
CA LYS A 414 -1.71 -24.44 25.68
C LYS A 414 -1.01 -25.79 25.86
N ARG A 415 -0.62 -26.46 24.78
CA ARG A 415 0.01 -27.79 24.80
C ARG A 415 1.51 -27.74 25.02
N PHE A 416 2.20 -26.71 24.53
CA PHE A 416 3.64 -26.53 24.66
C PHE A 416 3.96 -25.60 25.83
N ASN A 417 5.09 -25.87 26.49
CA ASN A 417 5.61 -24.94 27.50
C ASN A 417 6.16 -23.68 26.81
N THR A 418 5.32 -22.64 26.76
CA THR A 418 5.69 -21.33 26.17
C THR A 418 6.09 -20.30 27.22
N ASN A 419 6.35 -20.73 28.47
CA ASN A 419 6.64 -19.79 29.56
C ASN A 419 7.94 -19.02 29.30
N GLU A 420 8.98 -19.67 28.75
CA GLU A 420 10.23 -19.02 28.38
C GLU A 420 10.00 -17.91 27.34
N LEU A 421 9.20 -18.17 26.30
CA LEU A 421 8.85 -17.15 25.28
C LEU A 421 8.06 -15.99 25.88
N VAL A 422 7.19 -16.25 26.86
CA VAL A 422 6.43 -15.19 27.53
C VAL A 422 7.37 -14.33 28.38
N ILE A 423 8.31 -14.95 29.12
CA ILE A 423 9.33 -14.24 29.92
C ILE A 423 10.22 -13.40 28.99
N MET A 424 10.77 -14.03 27.94
CA MET A 424 11.61 -13.34 26.97
C MET A 424 10.90 -12.15 26.31
N ARG A 425 9.60 -12.29 26.00
CA ARG A 425 8.78 -11.17 25.48
C ARG A 425 8.67 -10.04 26.50
N GLN A 426 8.49 -10.35 27.78
CA GLN A 426 8.39 -9.34 28.84
C GLN A 426 9.71 -8.58 29.00
N GLU A 427 10.82 -9.28 29.06
CA GLU A 427 12.17 -8.69 29.14
C GLU A 427 12.44 -7.77 27.92
N LEU A 428 12.06 -8.21 26.71
CA LEU A 428 12.19 -7.40 25.50
C LEU A 428 11.30 -6.15 25.55
N GLU A 429 10.06 -6.26 26.04
CA GLU A 429 9.15 -5.13 26.21
C GLU A 429 9.73 -4.08 27.19
N GLU A 430 10.27 -4.53 28.32
CA GLU A 430 10.92 -3.66 29.30
C GLU A 430 12.19 -3.00 28.74
N ARG A 431 13.04 -3.75 28.04
CA ARG A 431 14.23 -3.20 27.39
C ARG A 431 13.89 -2.18 26.32
N ILE A 432 12.87 -2.42 25.51
CA ILE A 432 12.37 -1.44 24.52
C ILE A 432 11.92 -0.16 25.22
N LEU A 433 11.21 -0.27 26.37
CA LEU A 433 10.78 0.90 27.14
C LEU A 433 11.93 1.71 27.75
N GLN A 434 13.06 1.07 28.02
CA GLN A 434 14.27 1.72 28.56
C GLN A 434 15.11 2.38 27.46
N ILE A 435 15.27 1.71 26.31
CA ILE A 435 16.21 2.08 25.25
C ILE A 435 15.56 3.01 24.21
N VAL A 436 14.32 2.68 23.78
CA VAL A 436 13.62 3.46 22.75
C VAL A 436 13.02 4.72 23.37
N PRO A 437 13.23 5.90 22.79
CA PRO A 437 12.69 7.15 23.31
C PRO A 437 11.15 7.11 23.44
N LYS A 438 10.62 7.80 24.45
CA LYS A 438 9.18 7.99 24.61
C LYS A 438 8.69 9.04 23.60
N PHE A 439 8.07 8.59 22.53
CA PHE A 439 7.56 9.44 21.45
C PHE A 439 6.14 9.96 21.68
#